data_f84c7df11f47314604cb8af8b4f48466
#
_entry.id   f84c7df11f47314604cb8af8b4f48466
#
_cell.length_a   1.000
_cell.length_b   1.000
_cell.length_c   1.000
_cell.angle_alpha   90.00
_cell.angle_beta   90.00
_cell.angle_gamma   90.00
#
_symmetry.space_group_name_H-M   'P 1'
#
loop_
_entity.id
_entity.type
_entity.pdbx_description
1 polymer ?
#
loop_
_entity_poly.entity_id
_entity_poly.type
_entity_poly.pdbx_seq_one_letter_code
_entity_poly.pdbx_strand_id
1 'polypeptide(L)'
;ERRYRLQPHTALKLGLEPKEYNKYTLTIDQEKQLFGFDQEKIKRLFFDIETAPMIVYSWRVGYKLNIPTDNIIEDWKIICISYKWEGDDTVRNLTWDKDQCDKQMLIDFIKIANEADEIIAHNGDRFDIKKIRTRCIFHRIPMFPNYRSLDTLKKAKAGFSFNSNRLDYIARFLGVGQKVEHEGFDMWVKCLKGDEQALKDMVH
;
A
#
# COMPACT_ATOMS: atom_id res chain seq x y z
N GLU A 1 -15.40 -24.34 4.79
CA GLU A 1 -14.42 -25.36 5.23
C GLU A 1 -13.29 -25.45 4.21
N ARG A 2 -12.08 -25.01 4.58
CA ARG A 2 -10.88 -25.24 3.77
C ARG A 2 -10.40 -26.66 4.03
N ARG A 3 -10.42 -27.51 3.02
CA ARG A 3 -9.88 -28.86 3.07
C ARG A 3 -8.40 -28.83 2.68
N TYR A 4 -7.51 -29.10 3.61
CA TYR A 4 -6.07 -29.23 3.31
C TYR A 4 -5.73 -30.73 3.17
N ARG A 5 -4.98 -31.04 2.11
CA ARG A 5 -4.37 -32.36 1.97
C ARG A 5 -3.13 -32.41 2.85
N LEU A 6 -3.11 -33.30 3.84
CA LEU A 6 -1.92 -33.54 4.64
C LEU A 6 -0.75 -34.01 3.76
N GLN A 7 0.40 -33.39 3.91
CA GLN A 7 1.60 -33.84 3.22
C GLN A 7 2.09 -35.18 3.85
N PRO A 8 2.62 -36.13 3.04
CA PRO A 8 3.04 -37.43 3.54
C PRO A 8 4.00 -37.39 4.73
N HIS A 9 4.97 -36.46 4.72
CA HIS A 9 5.93 -36.29 5.82
C HIS A 9 5.30 -35.80 7.12
N THR A 10 4.22 -35.04 7.04
CA THR A 10 3.47 -34.55 8.20
C THR A 10 2.63 -35.68 8.80
N ALA A 11 2.00 -36.51 7.96
CA ALA A 11 1.26 -37.66 8.38
C ALA A 11 2.16 -38.67 9.12
N LEU A 12 3.36 -38.94 8.63
CA LEU A 12 4.35 -39.79 9.30
C LEU A 12 4.76 -39.26 10.68
N LYS A 13 4.96 -37.94 10.84
CA LYS A 13 5.25 -37.33 12.15
C LYS A 13 4.10 -37.48 13.15
N LEU A 14 2.86 -37.64 12.69
CA LEU A 14 1.66 -37.83 13.49
C LEU A 14 1.35 -39.31 13.73
N GLY A 15 2.21 -40.25 13.27
CA GLY A 15 2.04 -41.67 13.41
C GLY A 15 0.88 -42.23 12.58
N LEU A 16 0.47 -41.55 11.53
CA LEU A 16 -0.61 -41.97 10.63
C LEU A 16 -0.06 -42.89 9.53
N GLU A 17 -0.77 -44.03 9.32
CA GLU A 17 -0.42 -44.95 8.24
C GLU A 17 -0.64 -44.33 6.84
N PRO A 18 0.23 -44.62 5.82
CA PRO A 18 0.15 -44.04 4.49
C PRO A 18 -1.19 -44.12 3.77
N LYS A 19 -2.01 -45.11 4.11
CA LYS A 19 -3.36 -45.33 3.54
C LYS A 19 -4.43 -44.41 4.13
N GLU A 20 -4.14 -43.72 5.24
CA GLU A 20 -5.12 -42.97 6.02
C GLU A 20 -5.10 -41.48 5.74
N TYR A 21 -3.95 -40.89 5.36
CA TYR A 21 -3.84 -39.44 5.21
C TYR A 21 -4.62 -38.82 4.02
N ASN A 22 -5.17 -39.66 3.15
CA ASN A 22 -6.09 -39.17 2.13
C ASN A 22 -7.52 -38.95 2.62
N LYS A 23 -7.82 -39.39 3.87
CA LYS A 23 -9.18 -39.33 4.47
C LYS A 23 -9.34 -38.21 5.51
N TYR A 24 -8.24 -37.62 6.00
CA TYR A 24 -8.33 -36.67 7.09
C TYR A 24 -8.39 -35.23 6.56
N THR A 25 -9.43 -34.53 6.90
CA THR A 25 -9.56 -33.09 6.86
C THR A 25 -9.45 -32.58 8.29
N LEU A 26 -8.39 -31.86 8.60
CA LEU A 26 -8.28 -31.17 9.88
C LEU A 26 -9.13 -29.89 9.87
N THR A 27 -9.86 -29.67 10.95
CA THR A 27 -10.44 -28.35 11.20
C THR A 27 -9.33 -27.39 11.66
N ILE A 28 -9.56 -26.07 11.51
CA ILE A 28 -8.61 -25.05 11.99
C ILE A 28 -8.26 -25.24 13.46
N ASP A 29 -9.20 -25.66 14.29
CA ASP A 29 -8.99 -25.92 15.72
C ASP A 29 -8.15 -27.17 15.97
N GLN A 30 -8.31 -28.21 15.15
CA GLN A 30 -7.46 -29.40 15.19
C GLN A 30 -6.04 -29.12 14.73
N GLU A 31 -5.84 -28.23 13.74
CA GLU A 31 -4.52 -27.76 13.34
C GLU A 31 -3.84 -26.99 14.47
N LYS A 32 -4.56 -26.09 15.15
CA LYS A 32 -4.05 -25.36 16.31
C LYS A 32 -3.62 -26.29 17.44
N GLN A 33 -4.40 -27.32 17.73
CA GLN A 33 -4.14 -28.29 18.77
C GLN A 33 -2.93 -29.20 18.47
N LEU A 34 -2.77 -29.60 17.20
CA LEU A 34 -1.71 -30.53 16.77
C LEU A 34 -0.36 -29.84 16.51
N PHE A 35 -0.37 -28.61 16.03
CA PHE A 35 0.85 -27.92 15.62
C PHE A 35 1.30 -26.82 16.57
N GLY A 36 0.50 -26.49 17.60
CA GLY A 36 0.85 -25.44 18.56
C GLY A 36 1.00 -24.07 17.90
N PHE A 37 0.58 -23.92 16.66
CA PHE A 37 0.57 -22.65 15.98
C PHE A 37 -0.63 -21.85 16.49
N ASP A 38 -0.38 -21.02 17.47
CA ASP A 38 -1.08 -19.76 17.54
C ASP A 38 -0.73 -19.08 16.20
N GLN A 39 -1.67 -18.99 15.28
CA GLN A 39 -1.47 -18.18 14.10
C GLN A 39 -1.30 -16.76 14.65
N GLU A 40 -0.06 -16.34 14.86
CA GLU A 40 0.23 -14.93 15.06
C GLU A 40 -0.53 -14.22 13.95
N LYS A 41 -1.49 -13.41 14.35
CA LYS A 41 -2.38 -12.73 13.40
C LYS A 41 -1.51 -11.88 12.53
N ILE A 42 -1.34 -12.28 11.26
CA ILE A 42 -0.53 -11.54 10.29
C ILE A 42 -0.93 -10.07 10.34
N LYS A 43 0.00 -9.21 10.71
CA LYS A 43 -0.22 -7.77 10.80
C LYS A 43 -0.17 -7.17 9.40
N ARG A 44 -1.32 -6.75 8.88
CA ARG A 44 -1.43 -6.12 7.57
C ARG A 44 -1.63 -4.63 7.69
N LEU A 45 -0.79 -3.89 6.97
CA LEU A 45 -0.84 -2.45 6.85
C LEU A 45 -1.35 -2.05 5.47
N PHE A 46 -2.49 -1.39 5.41
CA PHE A 46 -2.97 -0.72 4.21
C PHE A 46 -2.40 0.67 4.16
N PHE A 47 -1.95 1.12 2.99
CA PHE A 47 -1.45 2.48 2.83
C PHE A 47 -1.62 2.99 1.40
N ASP A 48 -1.61 4.31 1.27
CA ASP A 48 -1.64 5.05 0.02
C ASP A 48 -0.87 6.35 0.18
N ILE A 49 -0.32 6.91 -0.91
CA ILE A 49 0.43 8.17 -0.88
C ILE A 49 -0.14 9.18 -1.87
N GLU A 50 -0.07 10.46 -1.50
CA GLU A 50 -0.28 11.55 -2.44
C GLU A 50 1.03 12.29 -2.70
N THR A 51 1.28 12.61 -3.97
CA THR A 51 2.52 13.26 -4.38
C THR A 51 2.26 14.62 -5.00
N ALA A 52 3.11 15.57 -4.67
CA ALA A 52 3.13 16.88 -5.32
C ALA A 52 3.56 16.76 -6.79
N PRO A 53 3.02 17.56 -7.69
CA PRO A 53 3.53 17.69 -9.04
C PRO A 53 4.93 18.32 -9.03
N MET A 54 5.70 18.09 -10.10
CA MET A 54 6.95 18.80 -10.36
C MET A 54 6.69 20.24 -10.76
N ILE A 55 7.60 21.15 -10.41
CA ILE A 55 7.64 22.51 -10.96
C ILE A 55 8.69 22.55 -12.06
N VAL A 56 8.28 22.96 -13.25
CA VAL A 56 9.15 22.95 -14.45
C VAL A 56 9.00 24.22 -15.27
N TYR A 57 10.08 24.62 -15.96
CA TYR A 57 10.01 25.62 -17.03
C TYR A 57 9.64 24.95 -18.36
N SER A 58 8.63 25.47 -19.03
CA SER A 58 8.24 25.01 -20.37
C SER A 58 7.91 26.18 -21.27
N TRP A 59 8.40 26.13 -22.53
CA TRP A 59 8.07 27.08 -23.57
C TRP A 59 6.70 26.87 -24.20
N ARG A 60 6.06 25.71 -23.92
CA ARG A 60 4.78 25.31 -24.51
C ARG A 60 3.89 24.68 -23.48
N VAL A 61 2.59 24.74 -23.70
CA VAL A 61 1.57 23.98 -22.98
C VAL A 61 1.02 22.91 -23.92
N GLY A 62 0.64 21.77 -23.37
CA GLY A 62 0.07 20.69 -24.15
C GLY A 62 0.14 19.34 -23.44
N TYR A 63 -0.48 18.33 -24.05
CA TYR A 63 -0.49 16.96 -23.55
C TYR A 63 0.75 16.21 -24.07
N LYS A 64 1.40 15.42 -23.21
CA LYS A 64 2.61 14.62 -23.53
C LYS A 64 3.83 15.45 -23.98
N LEU A 65 4.07 16.57 -23.34
CA LEU A 65 5.31 17.30 -23.54
C LEU A 65 6.50 16.50 -23.03
N ASN A 66 7.56 16.42 -23.83
CA ASN A 66 8.88 15.96 -23.39
C ASN A 66 9.61 17.15 -22.76
N ILE A 67 9.76 17.15 -21.44
CA ILE A 67 10.42 18.20 -20.69
C ILE A 67 11.83 17.71 -20.33
N PRO A 68 12.90 18.41 -20.78
CA PRO A 68 14.27 18.09 -20.38
C PRO A 68 14.42 18.17 -18.86
N THR A 69 15.26 17.31 -18.29
CA THR A 69 15.51 17.28 -16.83
C THR A 69 16.09 18.59 -16.31
N ASP A 70 16.85 19.30 -17.13
CA ASP A 70 17.44 20.61 -16.79
C ASP A 70 16.38 21.70 -16.60
N ASN A 71 15.18 21.51 -17.08
CA ASN A 71 14.04 22.40 -16.88
C ASN A 71 13.27 22.17 -15.60
N ILE A 72 13.64 21.14 -14.83
CA ILE A 72 12.99 20.86 -13.54
C ILE A 72 13.53 21.84 -12.50
N ILE A 73 12.63 22.64 -11.91
CA ILE A 73 12.95 23.57 -10.81
C ILE A 73 12.83 22.87 -9.48
N GLU A 74 11.70 22.19 -9.28
CA GLU A 74 11.45 21.34 -8.12
C GLU A 74 10.96 19.96 -8.55
N ASP A 75 11.62 18.93 -8.03
CA ASP A 75 11.17 17.57 -8.22
C ASP A 75 9.95 17.27 -7.33
N TRP A 76 9.21 16.22 -7.69
CA TRP A 76 8.07 15.80 -6.91
C TRP A 76 8.48 15.38 -5.49
N LYS A 77 7.57 15.57 -4.54
CA LYS A 77 7.67 15.19 -3.13
C LYS A 77 6.43 14.40 -2.73
N ILE A 78 6.49 13.70 -1.61
CA ILE A 78 5.29 13.07 -1.04
C ILE A 78 4.62 14.09 -0.10
N ILE A 79 3.34 14.38 -0.35
CA ILE A 79 2.54 15.31 0.45
C ILE A 79 2.08 14.64 1.74
N CYS A 80 1.50 13.43 1.60
CA CYS A 80 1.00 12.66 2.72
C CYS A 80 1.08 11.16 2.45
N ILE A 81 1.03 10.40 3.54
CA ILE A 81 0.89 8.95 3.57
C ILE A 81 -0.29 8.64 4.48
N SER A 82 -1.35 8.07 3.93
CA SER A 82 -2.49 7.58 4.68
C SER A 82 -2.32 6.08 4.93
N TYR A 83 -2.61 5.61 6.14
CA TYR A 83 -2.46 4.21 6.47
C TYR A 83 -3.50 3.73 7.47
N LYS A 84 -3.74 2.42 7.45
CA LYS A 84 -4.71 1.73 8.32
C LYS A 84 -4.24 0.30 8.59
N TRP A 85 -4.38 -0.15 9.83
CA TRP A 85 -4.15 -1.55 10.18
C TRP A 85 -5.37 -2.43 9.90
N GLU A 86 -5.16 -3.68 9.52
CA GLU A 86 -6.24 -4.64 9.39
C GLU A 86 -6.97 -4.82 10.72
N GLY A 87 -8.30 -4.66 10.69
CA GLY A 87 -9.15 -4.77 11.88
C GLY A 87 -9.21 -3.51 12.76
N ASP A 88 -8.54 -2.41 12.34
CA ASP A 88 -8.69 -1.09 12.95
C ASP A 88 -9.50 -0.20 11.99
N ASP A 89 -10.55 0.45 12.48
CA ASP A 89 -11.38 1.32 11.66
C ASP A 89 -10.79 2.73 11.48
N THR A 90 -9.72 3.04 12.21
CA THR A 90 -9.09 4.37 12.19
C THR A 90 -8.09 4.48 11.04
N VAL A 91 -8.33 5.40 10.11
CA VAL A 91 -7.34 5.86 9.13
C VAL A 91 -6.45 6.90 9.81
N ARG A 92 -5.15 6.76 9.66
CA ARG A 92 -4.13 7.68 10.19
C ARG A 92 -3.36 8.29 9.03
N ASN A 93 -2.94 9.53 9.21
CA ASN A 93 -2.25 10.29 8.18
C ASN A 93 -0.92 10.81 8.71
N LEU A 94 0.10 10.74 7.89
CA LEU A 94 1.37 11.44 8.03
C LEU A 94 1.46 12.47 6.91
N THR A 95 1.95 13.66 7.19
CA THR A 95 2.10 14.73 6.20
C THR A 95 3.52 15.27 6.21
N TRP A 96 3.94 15.91 5.11
CA TRP A 96 5.15 16.71 5.10
C TRP A 96 5.09 17.84 6.13
N ASP A 97 6.23 18.44 6.45
CA ASP A 97 6.29 19.54 7.42
C ASP A 97 5.87 20.89 6.79
N LYS A 98 5.89 21.95 7.60
CA LYS A 98 5.56 23.31 7.18
C LYS A 98 6.43 23.86 6.04
N ASP A 99 7.62 23.32 5.88
CA ASP A 99 8.58 23.69 4.82
C ASP A 99 8.43 22.75 3.58
N GLN A 100 7.34 21.98 3.51
CA GLN A 100 7.04 20.97 2.49
C GLN A 100 8.16 19.92 2.34
N CYS A 101 8.81 19.56 3.45
CA CYS A 101 9.81 18.51 3.49
C CYS A 101 9.19 17.20 3.95
N ASP A 102 9.33 16.14 3.14
CA ASP A 102 8.76 14.82 3.39
C ASP A 102 9.67 13.90 4.23
N LYS A 103 10.84 14.40 4.70
CA LYS A 103 11.86 13.57 5.37
C LYS A 103 11.34 12.92 6.65
N GLN A 104 10.77 13.71 7.56
CA GLN A 104 10.32 13.19 8.86
C GLN A 104 9.16 12.22 8.70
N MET A 105 8.21 12.55 7.83
CA MET A 105 7.10 11.68 7.48
C MET A 105 7.57 10.30 6.99
N LEU A 106 8.58 10.26 6.13
CA LEU A 106 9.16 9.00 5.64
C LEU A 106 9.82 8.19 6.75
N ILE A 107 10.56 8.84 7.65
CA ILE A 107 11.17 8.17 8.82
C ILE A 107 10.09 7.52 9.68
N ASP A 108 9.00 8.24 9.93
CA ASP A 108 7.91 7.74 10.79
C ASP A 108 7.12 6.64 10.09
N PHE A 109 6.86 6.77 8.79
CA PHE A 109 6.21 5.71 8.01
C PHE A 109 7.04 4.41 7.98
N ILE A 110 8.37 4.50 7.84
CA ILE A 110 9.25 3.32 7.87
C ILE A 110 9.15 2.59 9.21
N LYS A 111 9.08 3.31 10.34
CA LYS A 111 8.89 2.69 11.66
C LYS A 111 7.58 1.91 11.71
N ILE A 112 6.49 2.53 11.22
CA ILE A 112 5.16 1.90 11.17
C ILE A 112 5.16 0.66 10.26
N ALA A 113 5.75 0.80 9.06
CA ALA A 113 5.80 -0.29 8.10
C ALA A 113 6.66 -1.48 8.58
N ASN A 114 7.68 -1.22 9.43
CA ASN A 114 8.50 -2.27 10.04
C ASN A 114 7.74 -3.14 11.05
N GLU A 115 6.59 -2.70 11.53
CA GLU A 115 5.71 -3.49 12.40
C GLU A 115 4.78 -4.43 11.63
N ALA A 116 4.71 -4.26 10.29
CA ALA A 116 3.83 -5.03 9.42
C ALA A 116 4.51 -6.30 8.88
N ASP A 117 3.79 -7.41 8.87
CA ASP A 117 4.19 -8.63 8.18
C ASP A 117 3.89 -8.54 6.67
N GLU A 118 2.86 -7.80 6.30
CA GLU A 118 2.43 -7.58 4.92
C GLU A 118 1.90 -6.16 4.73
N ILE A 119 2.34 -5.49 3.66
CA ILE A 119 1.84 -4.18 3.26
C ILE A 119 0.91 -4.30 2.06
N ILE A 120 -0.17 -3.56 2.06
CA ILE A 120 -1.23 -3.63 1.04
C ILE A 120 -1.46 -2.25 0.44
N ALA A 121 -1.41 -2.15 -0.88
CA ALA A 121 -1.75 -0.93 -1.61
C ALA A 121 -2.32 -1.25 -2.99
N HIS A 122 -2.98 -0.28 -3.62
CA HIS A 122 -3.49 -0.42 -4.97
C HIS A 122 -2.52 0.17 -6.00
N ASN A 123 -1.85 -0.65 -6.79
CA ASN A 123 -0.71 -0.30 -7.64
C ASN A 123 0.55 0.05 -6.84
N GLY A 124 0.61 -0.38 -5.58
CA GLY A 124 1.66 0.00 -4.63
C GLY A 124 3.06 -0.40 -5.08
N ASP A 125 3.21 -1.57 -5.69
CA ASP A 125 4.52 -2.05 -6.16
C ASP A 125 5.12 -1.19 -7.28
N ARG A 126 4.28 -0.55 -8.09
CA ARG A 126 4.72 0.29 -9.22
C ARG A 126 4.80 1.77 -8.86
N PHE A 127 3.98 2.23 -7.92
CA PHE A 127 3.86 3.63 -7.59
C PHE A 127 4.36 3.92 -6.17
N ASP A 128 3.60 3.60 -5.15
CA ASP A 128 3.83 4.02 -3.77
C ASP A 128 5.20 3.59 -3.24
N ILE A 129 5.51 2.31 -3.33
CA ILE A 129 6.78 1.75 -2.83
C ILE A 129 7.98 2.37 -3.56
N LYS A 130 7.89 2.54 -4.88
CA LYS A 130 8.97 3.14 -5.64
C LYS A 130 9.17 4.62 -5.31
N LYS A 131 8.08 5.36 -5.14
CA LYS A 131 8.12 6.76 -4.75
C LYS A 131 8.75 6.92 -3.36
N ILE A 132 8.31 6.16 -2.37
CA ILE A 132 8.89 6.15 -1.03
C ILE A 132 10.38 5.84 -1.09
N ARG A 133 10.80 4.78 -1.78
CA ARG A 133 12.22 4.41 -1.91
C ARG A 133 13.06 5.51 -2.55
N THR A 134 12.54 6.15 -3.59
CA THR A 134 13.25 7.27 -4.26
C THR A 134 13.45 8.43 -3.30
N ARG A 135 12.43 8.81 -2.53
CA ARG A 135 12.54 9.89 -1.54
C ARG A 135 13.44 9.51 -0.37
N CYS A 136 13.45 8.23 0.06
CA CYS A 136 14.40 7.74 1.06
C CYS A 136 15.86 7.92 0.60
N ILE A 137 16.19 7.58 -0.65
CA ILE A 137 17.53 7.79 -1.22
C ILE A 137 17.87 9.28 -1.24
N PHE A 138 16.96 10.13 -1.68
CA PHE A 138 17.15 11.58 -1.71
C PHE A 138 17.51 12.15 -0.33
N HIS A 139 16.82 11.71 0.72
CA HIS A 139 17.05 12.15 2.10
C HIS A 139 18.14 11.38 2.84
N ARG A 140 18.81 10.42 2.19
CA ARG A 140 19.81 9.52 2.80
C ARG A 140 19.26 8.77 4.00
N ILE A 141 17.98 8.43 3.98
CA ILE A 141 17.32 7.55 4.94
C ILE A 141 17.69 6.10 4.58
N PRO A 142 17.90 5.21 5.56
CA PRO A 142 18.09 3.78 5.30
C PRO A 142 16.99 3.26 4.37
N MET A 143 17.37 2.44 3.40
CA MET A 143 16.46 2.03 2.35
C MET A 143 15.25 1.31 2.94
N PHE A 144 14.09 1.68 2.47
CA PHE A 144 12.83 0.99 2.73
C PHE A 144 12.99 -0.50 2.39
N PRO A 145 12.90 -1.43 3.36
CA PRO A 145 13.22 -2.84 3.12
C PRO A 145 12.26 -3.50 2.14
N ASN A 146 12.56 -4.73 1.76
CA ASN A 146 11.66 -5.54 0.95
C ASN A 146 10.59 -6.14 1.85
N TYR A 147 9.44 -5.50 1.93
CA TYR A 147 8.27 -6.04 2.59
C TYR A 147 7.56 -7.08 1.72
N ARG A 148 6.89 -8.01 2.35
CA ARG A 148 5.87 -8.77 1.66
C ARG A 148 4.74 -7.82 1.26
N SER A 149 4.54 -7.63 -0.04
CA SER A 149 3.53 -6.72 -0.56
C SER A 149 2.39 -7.45 -1.24
N LEU A 150 1.17 -6.98 -1.02
CA LEU A 150 -0.01 -7.39 -1.75
C LEU A 150 -0.52 -6.20 -2.57
N ASP A 151 -0.26 -6.22 -3.87
CA ASP A 151 -0.75 -5.20 -4.80
C ASP A 151 -2.14 -5.60 -5.31
N THR A 152 -3.17 -4.89 -4.85
CA THR A 152 -4.57 -5.19 -5.19
C THR A 152 -4.88 -4.95 -6.66
N LEU A 153 -4.18 -4.05 -7.36
CA LEU A 153 -4.30 -3.88 -8.82
C LEU A 153 -3.81 -5.12 -9.57
N LYS A 154 -2.68 -5.71 -9.13
CA LYS A 154 -2.19 -6.95 -9.72
C LYS A 154 -3.16 -8.10 -9.50
N LYS A 155 -3.72 -8.20 -8.29
CA LYS A 155 -4.74 -9.22 -7.97
C LYS A 155 -6.01 -9.05 -8.81
N ALA A 156 -6.48 -7.80 -8.97
CA ALA A 156 -7.64 -7.49 -9.80
C ALA A 156 -7.42 -7.92 -11.26
N LYS A 157 -6.27 -7.56 -11.83
CA LYS A 157 -5.93 -7.91 -13.23
C LYS A 157 -5.73 -9.41 -13.45
N ALA A 158 -5.19 -10.12 -12.47
CA ALA A 158 -4.89 -11.54 -12.62
C ALA A 158 -6.12 -12.45 -12.39
N GLY A 159 -7.05 -12.03 -11.54
CA GLY A 159 -8.15 -12.88 -11.10
C GLY A 159 -9.52 -12.52 -11.64
N PHE A 160 -9.69 -11.34 -12.26
CA PHE A 160 -11.01 -10.83 -12.63
C PHE A 160 -11.00 -10.11 -13.98
N SER A 161 -12.16 -10.00 -14.59
CA SER A 161 -12.38 -9.27 -15.86
C SER A 161 -13.22 -8.01 -15.62
N PHE A 162 -12.72 -7.10 -14.76
CA PHE A 162 -13.38 -5.80 -14.57
C PHE A 162 -13.24 -4.92 -15.82
N ASN A 163 -14.28 -4.13 -16.15
CA ASN A 163 -14.21 -3.14 -17.22
C ASN A 163 -13.15 -2.04 -16.94
N SER A 164 -12.85 -1.79 -15.67
CA SER A 164 -11.77 -0.92 -15.22
C SER A 164 -11.14 -1.48 -13.94
N ASN A 165 -9.82 -1.45 -13.88
CA ASN A 165 -9.08 -1.84 -12.67
C ASN A 165 -8.71 -0.64 -11.79
N ARG A 166 -9.34 0.52 -11.95
CA ARG A 166 -9.21 1.66 -11.01
C ARG A 166 -9.89 1.30 -9.68
N LEU A 167 -9.27 1.68 -8.58
CA LEU A 167 -9.79 1.38 -7.24
C LEU A 167 -11.23 1.88 -7.06
N ASP A 168 -11.53 3.12 -7.48
CA ASP A 168 -12.86 3.70 -7.45
C ASP A 168 -13.90 2.86 -8.21
N TYR A 169 -13.55 2.38 -9.42
CA TYR A 169 -14.46 1.53 -10.18
C TYR A 169 -14.74 0.22 -9.47
N ILE A 170 -13.69 -0.44 -8.96
CA ILE A 170 -13.81 -1.73 -8.26
C ILE A 170 -14.62 -1.54 -6.96
N ALA A 171 -14.37 -0.49 -6.19
CA ALA A 171 -15.09 -0.20 -4.96
C ALA A 171 -16.59 0.00 -5.19
N ARG A 172 -16.95 0.77 -6.22
CA ARG A 172 -18.37 0.96 -6.63
C ARG A 172 -18.99 -0.33 -7.14
N PHE A 173 -18.27 -1.09 -7.97
CA PHE A 173 -18.75 -2.38 -8.50
C PHE A 173 -19.06 -3.38 -7.38
N LEU A 174 -18.23 -3.38 -6.33
CA LEU A 174 -18.42 -4.25 -5.16
C LEU A 174 -19.40 -3.67 -4.11
N GLY A 175 -19.84 -2.42 -4.28
CA GLY A 175 -20.73 -1.75 -3.32
C GLY A 175 -20.08 -1.45 -1.97
N VAL A 176 -18.73 -1.35 -1.91
CA VAL A 176 -17.99 -1.13 -0.65
C VAL A 176 -17.51 0.31 -0.45
N GLY A 177 -17.69 1.17 -1.44
CA GLY A 177 -17.34 2.58 -1.34
C GLY A 177 -17.25 3.29 -2.69
N GLN A 178 -16.94 4.57 -2.63
CA GLN A 178 -16.71 5.41 -3.79
C GLN A 178 -15.64 6.46 -3.46
N LYS A 179 -14.99 7.00 -4.48
CA LYS A 179 -14.03 8.09 -4.31
C LYS A 179 -14.77 9.35 -3.81
N VAL A 180 -14.19 10.01 -2.81
CA VAL A 180 -14.65 11.34 -2.37
C VAL A 180 -14.32 12.34 -3.48
N GLU A 181 -15.28 13.21 -3.82
CA GLU A 181 -15.03 14.31 -4.75
C GLU A 181 -14.13 15.37 -4.09
N HIS A 182 -13.18 15.88 -4.84
CA HIS A 182 -12.26 16.92 -4.40
C HIS A 182 -12.12 18.01 -5.48
N GLU A 183 -11.56 19.17 -5.11
CA GLU A 183 -11.42 20.35 -5.97
C GLU A 183 -10.53 20.15 -7.24
N GLY A 184 -10.10 18.92 -7.53
CA GLY A 184 -9.25 18.62 -8.66
C GLY A 184 -7.81 19.04 -8.43
N PHE A 185 -7.10 19.42 -9.51
CA PHE A 185 -5.67 19.70 -9.47
C PHE A 185 -5.30 20.91 -8.57
N ASP A 186 -6.23 21.84 -8.36
CA ASP A 186 -6.01 23.04 -7.54
C ASP A 186 -5.64 22.70 -6.10
N MET A 187 -6.15 21.61 -5.54
CA MET A 187 -5.80 21.16 -4.20
C MET A 187 -4.29 20.89 -4.06
N TRP A 188 -3.68 20.21 -5.04
CA TRP A 188 -2.23 19.97 -5.06
C TRP A 188 -1.42 21.27 -5.16
N VAL A 189 -1.90 22.22 -5.97
CA VAL A 189 -1.26 23.55 -6.11
C VAL A 189 -1.35 24.34 -4.81
N LYS A 190 -2.49 24.30 -4.10
CA LYS A 190 -2.65 24.93 -2.79
C LYS A 190 -1.70 24.30 -1.75
N CYS A 191 -1.58 22.97 -1.70
CA CYS A 191 -0.63 22.29 -0.82
C CYS A 191 0.82 22.75 -1.09
N LEU A 192 1.24 22.86 -2.37
CA LEU A 192 2.56 23.36 -2.77
C LEU A 192 2.80 24.82 -2.34
N LYS A 193 1.74 25.61 -2.18
CA LYS A 193 1.81 26.99 -1.69
C LYS A 193 1.77 27.10 -0.16
N GLY A 194 1.72 25.96 0.54
CA GLY A 194 1.70 25.93 2.00
C GLY A 194 0.32 26.18 2.61
N ASP A 195 -0.77 25.97 1.87
CA ASP A 195 -2.13 26.11 2.38
C ASP A 195 -2.44 24.95 3.34
N GLU A 196 -2.56 25.26 4.63
CA GLU A 196 -2.81 24.28 5.68
C GLU A 196 -4.22 23.65 5.57
N GLN A 197 -5.21 24.39 5.05
CA GLN A 197 -6.55 23.84 4.87
C GLN A 197 -6.56 22.81 3.75
N ALA A 198 -5.93 23.14 2.62
CA ALA A 198 -5.77 22.19 1.51
C ALA A 198 -5.03 20.91 1.93
N LEU A 199 -4.04 21.03 2.82
CA LEU A 199 -3.34 19.86 3.36
C LEU A 199 -4.27 19.00 4.25
N LYS A 200 -5.14 19.61 5.06
CA LYS A 200 -6.15 18.88 5.85
C LYS A 200 -7.17 18.18 4.95
N ASP A 201 -7.61 18.87 3.90
CA ASP A 201 -8.59 18.32 2.94
C ASP A 201 -7.97 17.17 2.10
N MET A 202 -6.66 17.22 1.86
CA MET A 202 -5.92 16.16 1.14
C MET A 202 -5.89 14.83 1.92
N VAL A 203 -5.91 14.87 3.23
CA VAL A 203 -5.84 13.68 4.11
C VAL A 203 -7.21 13.21 4.62
N HIS A 204 -8.27 13.90 4.23
CA HIS A 204 -9.65 13.57 4.62
C HIS A 204 -10.28 12.63 3.61
#